data_a95cc73359f57ba07c870f096c155c59
#
_entry.id   a95cc73359f57ba07c870f096c155c59
#
_cell.length_a   1.000
_cell.length_b   1.000
_cell.length_c   1.000
_cell.angle_alpha   90.00
_cell.angle_beta   90.00
_cell.angle_gamma   90.00
#
_symmetry.space_group_name_H-M   'P 1'
#
loop_
_entity.id
_entity.type
_entity.pdbx_description
1 polymer ?
#
loop_
_entity_poly.entity_id
_entity_poly.type
_entity_poly.pdbx_seq_one_letter_code
_entity_poly.pdbx_strand_id
1 'polypeptide(L)'
;MELRQLETFRAVARELSFSRAAAGLGYVQSSVSSQVAALERELGVPLFDRLGRRIALTKAGTVMLDYSERLLDLAREAGEAVADAGVERGEITGSLNVSAPETLLTYRVPQLLTAFHERYPKVRVSLKPTAVGRLVGSTRRALEEGRVDVAFVLDVPSAGVEGLSAELLMEEEVSVVAPPAHALAVSSLVAPSDLGGETVLLPEAPQSGCAYRGWFERQLAEGGMVPRETLEFQSIEAIKRCVSAGMGVTVLPTVAVEAELAAGTLSELGWQDPIRVGTLMAWNEARWASPALRVFLETAREVLSAS
;
A
#
# COMPACT_ATOMS: atom_id res chain seq x y z
N MET A 1 3.80 -15.16 28.82
CA MET A 1 3.21 -14.36 27.70
C MET A 1 2.33 -15.30 26.87
N GLU A 2 1.03 -15.01 26.82
CA GLU A 2 0.01 -15.81 26.15
C GLU A 2 -0.55 -15.06 24.94
N LEU A 3 -0.94 -15.77 23.88
CA LEU A 3 -1.53 -15.14 22.66
C LEU A 3 -2.72 -14.25 23.00
N ARG A 4 -3.56 -14.68 23.96
CA ARG A 4 -4.71 -13.90 24.43
C ARG A 4 -4.32 -12.55 25.06
N GLN A 5 -3.19 -12.49 25.77
CA GLN A 5 -2.65 -11.25 26.31
C GLN A 5 -2.17 -10.32 25.19
N LEU A 6 -1.55 -10.88 24.13
CA LEU A 6 -1.13 -10.13 22.95
C LEU A 6 -2.32 -9.57 22.17
N GLU A 7 -3.39 -10.35 21.97
CA GLU A 7 -4.63 -9.87 21.35
C GLU A 7 -5.24 -8.70 22.12
N THR A 8 -5.31 -8.85 23.45
CA THR A 8 -5.84 -7.81 24.33
C THR A 8 -5.00 -6.55 24.31
N PHE A 9 -3.67 -6.70 24.39
CA PHE A 9 -2.74 -5.58 24.30
C PHE A 9 -2.86 -4.86 22.95
N ARG A 10 -2.88 -5.60 21.83
CA ARG A 10 -3.06 -5.05 20.48
C ARG A 10 -4.37 -4.28 20.34
N ALA A 11 -5.46 -4.80 20.88
CA ALA A 11 -6.75 -4.13 20.83
C ALA A 11 -6.72 -2.79 21.59
N VAL A 12 -6.12 -2.75 22.80
CA VAL A 12 -5.95 -1.52 23.56
C VAL A 12 -5.03 -0.52 22.86
N ALA A 13 -3.95 -1.00 22.24
CA ALA A 13 -2.99 -0.19 21.50
C ALA A 13 -3.62 0.50 20.26
N ARG A 14 -4.49 -0.19 19.55
CA ARG A 14 -5.22 0.36 18.39
C ARG A 14 -6.30 1.36 18.79
N GLU A 15 -7.05 1.05 19.83
CA GLU A 15 -8.13 1.89 20.33
C GLU A 15 -7.68 3.07 21.20
N LEU A 16 -6.48 2.98 21.77
CA LEU A 16 -5.99 3.88 22.82
C LEU A 16 -7.05 4.08 23.92
N SER A 17 -7.80 2.99 24.23
CA SER A 17 -8.90 2.97 25.17
C SER A 17 -9.19 1.55 25.67
N PHE A 18 -9.04 1.32 26.96
CA PHE A 18 -9.38 0.04 27.57
C PHE A 18 -10.87 -0.31 27.46
N SER A 19 -11.75 0.69 27.56
CA SER A 19 -13.19 0.46 27.47
C SER A 19 -13.63 0.11 26.05
N ARG A 20 -13.10 0.80 25.01
CA ARG A 20 -13.42 0.47 23.63
C ARG A 20 -12.84 -0.88 23.22
N ALA A 21 -11.60 -1.16 23.61
CA ALA A 21 -11.00 -2.47 23.37
C ALA A 21 -11.80 -3.60 24.04
N ALA A 22 -12.28 -3.40 25.26
CA ALA A 22 -13.11 -4.37 25.96
C ALA A 22 -14.43 -4.61 25.21
N ALA A 23 -15.09 -3.56 24.76
CA ALA A 23 -16.32 -3.69 23.97
C ALA A 23 -16.08 -4.43 22.65
N GLY A 24 -14.99 -4.13 21.93
CA GLY A 24 -14.62 -4.81 20.69
C GLY A 24 -14.25 -6.30 20.86
N LEU A 25 -13.70 -6.66 22.02
CA LEU A 25 -13.33 -8.05 22.34
C LEU A 25 -14.47 -8.85 23.05
N GLY A 26 -15.59 -8.21 23.38
CA GLY A 26 -16.65 -8.86 24.14
C GLY A 26 -16.28 -9.13 25.61
N TYR A 27 -15.36 -8.37 26.19
CA TYR A 27 -14.91 -8.50 27.57
C TYR A 27 -15.35 -7.33 28.46
N VAL A 28 -15.30 -7.52 29.77
CA VAL A 28 -15.39 -6.41 30.70
C VAL A 28 -14.05 -5.70 30.81
N GLN A 29 -14.07 -4.37 31.01
CA GLN A 29 -12.84 -3.56 31.05
C GLN A 29 -11.84 -4.02 32.11
N SER A 30 -12.30 -4.52 33.26
CA SER A 30 -11.43 -5.04 34.33
C SER A 30 -10.61 -6.26 33.85
N SER A 31 -11.19 -7.14 33.02
CA SER A 31 -10.48 -8.29 32.43
C SER A 31 -9.39 -7.82 31.46
N VAL A 32 -9.68 -6.85 30.58
CA VAL A 32 -8.71 -6.26 29.65
C VAL A 32 -7.57 -5.58 30.42
N SER A 33 -7.89 -4.79 31.44
CA SER A 33 -6.88 -4.14 32.28
C SER A 33 -6.00 -5.15 33.02
N SER A 34 -6.59 -6.22 33.53
CA SER A 34 -5.86 -7.28 34.23
C SER A 34 -4.89 -8.04 33.29
N GLN A 35 -5.32 -8.36 32.07
CA GLN A 35 -4.48 -9.04 31.07
C GLN A 35 -3.29 -8.18 30.64
N VAL A 36 -3.52 -6.89 30.37
CA VAL A 36 -2.44 -5.95 30.03
C VAL A 36 -1.47 -5.78 31.22
N ALA A 37 -1.98 -5.61 32.43
CA ALA A 37 -1.14 -5.50 33.63
C ALA A 37 -0.34 -6.78 33.92
N ALA A 38 -0.88 -7.97 33.58
CA ALA A 38 -0.15 -9.22 33.68
C ALA A 38 0.99 -9.29 32.67
N LEU A 39 0.75 -8.85 31.42
CA LEU A 39 1.78 -8.75 30.38
C LEU A 39 2.89 -7.76 30.77
N GLU A 40 2.54 -6.56 31.23
CA GLU A 40 3.51 -5.56 31.69
C GLU A 40 4.37 -6.07 32.86
N ARG A 41 3.76 -6.79 33.78
CA ARG A 41 4.46 -7.39 34.95
C ARG A 41 5.42 -8.47 34.48
N GLU A 42 5.05 -9.30 33.53
CA GLU A 42 5.91 -10.36 32.98
C GLU A 42 7.10 -9.78 32.23
N LEU A 43 6.87 -8.70 31.46
CA LEU A 43 7.92 -8.01 30.71
C LEU A 43 8.78 -7.06 31.60
N GLY A 44 8.32 -6.73 32.78
CA GLY A 44 9.01 -5.85 33.73
C GLY A 44 9.00 -4.36 33.33
N VAL A 45 8.24 -3.98 32.33
CA VAL A 45 8.16 -2.60 31.83
C VAL A 45 6.72 -2.21 31.47
N PRO A 46 6.33 -0.93 31.67
CA PRO A 46 5.03 -0.45 31.24
C PRO A 46 4.97 -0.34 29.71
N LEU A 47 3.85 -0.77 29.14
CA LEU A 47 3.58 -0.67 27.70
C LEU A 47 2.72 0.53 27.34
N PHE A 48 1.98 1.07 28.34
CA PHE A 48 1.15 2.26 28.20
C PHE A 48 1.54 3.34 29.21
N ASP A 49 1.60 4.57 28.71
CA ASP A 49 1.61 5.78 29.54
C ASP A 49 0.18 6.23 29.83
N ARG A 50 -0.11 6.48 31.11
CA ARG A 50 -1.40 7.03 31.55
C ARG A 50 -1.26 8.52 31.80
N LEU A 51 -1.55 9.32 30.77
CA LEU A 51 -1.50 10.78 30.80
C LEU A 51 -2.87 11.36 31.24
N GLY A 52 -3.21 11.22 32.51
CA GLY A 52 -4.52 11.59 33.00
C GLY A 52 -5.66 10.76 32.42
N ARG A 53 -6.46 11.37 31.54
CA ARG A 53 -7.55 10.68 30.79
C ARG A 53 -7.14 10.09 29.45
N ARG A 54 -5.91 10.31 28.99
CA ARG A 54 -5.40 9.80 27.72
C ARG A 54 -4.44 8.64 27.96
N ILE A 55 -4.43 7.73 27.02
CA ILE A 55 -3.52 6.60 26.99
C ILE A 55 -2.66 6.75 25.75
N ALA A 56 -1.36 6.52 25.88
CA ALA A 56 -0.42 6.48 24.79
C ALA A 56 0.48 5.24 24.96
N LEU A 57 1.05 4.74 23.88
CA LEU A 57 2.07 3.71 23.93
C LEU A 57 3.39 4.31 24.45
N THR A 58 4.06 3.58 25.34
CA THR A 58 5.47 3.83 25.64
C THR A 58 6.36 3.40 24.46
N LYS A 59 7.66 3.70 24.51
CA LYS A 59 8.62 3.12 23.54
C LYS A 59 8.60 1.59 23.57
N ALA A 60 8.52 1.00 24.75
CA ALA A 60 8.38 -0.45 24.92
C ALA A 60 7.05 -0.95 24.37
N GLY A 61 5.94 -0.21 24.56
CA GLY A 61 4.64 -0.50 23.98
C GLY A 61 4.64 -0.49 22.45
N THR A 62 5.34 0.47 21.84
CA THR A 62 5.47 0.52 20.37
C THR A 62 6.23 -0.70 19.83
N VAL A 63 7.34 -1.07 20.47
CA VAL A 63 8.08 -2.29 20.12
C VAL A 63 7.21 -3.54 20.32
N MET A 64 6.51 -3.61 21.45
CA MET A 64 5.64 -4.76 21.76
C MET A 64 4.47 -4.88 20.80
N LEU A 65 3.95 -3.76 20.27
CA LEU A 65 2.88 -3.79 19.27
C LEU A 65 3.34 -4.48 17.97
N ASP A 66 4.52 -4.12 17.47
CA ASP A 66 5.11 -4.75 16.28
C ASP A 66 5.29 -6.28 16.48
N TYR A 67 5.89 -6.68 17.60
CA TYR A 67 6.05 -8.10 17.92
C TYR A 67 4.74 -8.83 18.17
N SER A 68 3.74 -8.20 18.79
CA SER A 68 2.43 -8.79 19.00
C SER A 68 1.73 -9.10 17.69
N GLU A 69 1.78 -8.17 16.74
CA GLU A 69 1.19 -8.38 15.41
C GLU A 69 1.84 -9.57 14.72
N ARG A 70 3.17 -9.66 14.72
CA ARG A 70 3.94 -10.77 14.12
C ARG A 70 3.63 -12.13 14.77
N LEU A 71 3.59 -12.20 16.09
CA LEU A 71 3.30 -13.44 16.82
C LEU A 71 1.87 -13.92 16.60
N LEU A 72 0.91 -13.01 16.57
CA LEU A 72 -0.50 -13.35 16.29
C LEU A 72 -0.71 -13.79 14.84
N ASP A 73 -0.04 -13.17 13.89
CA ASP A 73 -0.09 -13.56 12.48
C ASP A 73 0.57 -14.93 12.27
N LEU A 74 1.71 -15.21 12.92
CA LEU A 74 2.35 -16.53 12.86
C LEU A 74 1.51 -17.63 13.50
N ALA A 75 0.84 -17.33 14.61
CA ALA A 75 -0.05 -18.28 15.26
C ALA A 75 -1.27 -18.61 14.37
N ARG A 76 -1.83 -17.61 13.70
CA ARG A 76 -2.90 -17.81 12.71
C ARG A 76 -2.42 -18.66 11.54
N GLU A 77 -1.25 -18.31 10.96
CA GLU A 77 -0.63 -19.07 9.86
C GLU A 77 -0.41 -20.55 10.23
N ALA A 78 0.12 -20.80 11.43
CA ALA A 78 0.30 -22.18 11.90
C ALA A 78 -1.03 -22.94 12.01
N GLY A 79 -2.08 -22.29 12.53
CA GLY A 79 -3.43 -22.88 12.60
C GLY A 79 -4.00 -23.18 11.21
N GLU A 80 -3.86 -22.26 10.25
CA GLU A 80 -4.31 -22.45 8.87
C GLU A 80 -3.50 -23.57 8.17
N ALA A 81 -2.19 -23.63 8.36
CA ALA A 81 -1.32 -24.65 7.78
C ALA A 81 -1.68 -26.07 8.29
N VAL A 82 -1.96 -26.20 9.58
CA VAL A 82 -2.40 -27.48 10.17
C VAL A 82 -3.79 -27.87 9.65
N ALA A 83 -4.70 -26.91 9.53
CA ALA A 83 -6.02 -27.15 8.97
C ALA A 83 -5.95 -27.60 7.50
N ASP A 84 -5.11 -26.96 6.68
CA ASP A 84 -4.88 -27.34 5.26
C ASP A 84 -4.30 -28.75 5.13
N ALA A 85 -3.38 -29.12 6.01
CA ALA A 85 -2.80 -30.46 6.02
C ALA A 85 -3.80 -31.59 6.39
N GLY A 86 -4.90 -31.25 7.05
CA GLY A 86 -5.93 -32.20 7.53
C GLY A 86 -7.15 -32.35 6.63
N VAL A 87 -7.27 -31.56 5.54
CA VAL A 87 -8.49 -31.53 4.72
C VAL A 87 -8.22 -32.03 3.30
N GLU A 88 -8.85 -33.15 2.94
CA GLU A 88 -9.00 -33.57 1.54
C GLU A 88 -9.96 -32.56 0.82
N ARG A 89 -9.41 -31.68 -0.03
CA ARG A 89 -10.11 -30.78 -0.98
C ARG A 89 -11.41 -30.16 -0.44
N GLY A 90 -11.27 -29.32 0.58
CA GLY A 90 -12.35 -28.48 1.08
C GLY A 90 -12.46 -27.15 0.33
N GLU A 91 -13.51 -26.40 0.63
CA GLU A 91 -13.70 -25.04 0.16
C GLU A 91 -12.58 -24.13 0.71
N ILE A 92 -11.98 -23.31 -0.17
CA ILE A 92 -10.89 -22.42 0.21
C ILE A 92 -11.43 -21.31 1.11
N THR A 93 -10.84 -21.22 2.29
CA THR A 93 -11.16 -20.22 3.33
C THR A 93 -9.88 -19.56 3.83
N GLY A 94 -9.99 -18.54 4.66
CA GLY A 94 -8.85 -17.88 5.29
C GLY A 94 -8.89 -16.37 5.17
N SER A 95 -7.73 -15.75 5.39
CA SER A 95 -7.58 -14.30 5.28
C SER A 95 -6.27 -13.93 4.61
N LEU A 96 -6.30 -12.88 3.80
CA LEU A 96 -5.15 -12.31 3.10
C LEU A 96 -4.99 -10.83 3.46
N ASN A 97 -3.77 -10.42 3.78
CA ASN A 97 -3.37 -9.04 3.91
C ASN A 97 -2.67 -8.61 2.62
N VAL A 98 -3.32 -7.79 1.84
CA VAL A 98 -2.82 -7.28 0.57
C VAL A 98 -2.47 -5.82 0.73
N SER A 99 -1.36 -5.42 0.17
CA SER A 99 -0.84 -4.06 0.23
C SER A 99 -0.61 -3.53 -1.19
N ALA A 100 -1.03 -2.30 -1.47
CA ALA A 100 -0.82 -1.68 -2.77
C ALA A 100 -0.82 -0.15 -2.65
N PRO A 101 -0.18 0.58 -3.58
CA PRO A 101 -0.29 2.04 -3.67
C PRO A 101 -1.70 2.48 -4.05
N GLU A 102 -2.06 3.72 -3.70
CA GLU A 102 -3.40 4.31 -3.95
C GLU A 102 -3.86 4.12 -5.41
N THR A 103 -2.98 4.36 -6.37
CA THR A 103 -3.27 4.18 -7.79
C THR A 103 -3.77 2.77 -8.11
N LEU A 104 -3.04 1.75 -7.67
CA LEU A 104 -3.42 0.36 -7.92
C LEU A 104 -4.68 -0.03 -7.13
N LEU A 105 -4.80 0.44 -5.88
CA LEU A 105 -6.01 0.20 -5.06
C LEU A 105 -7.26 0.78 -5.70
N THR A 106 -7.12 1.89 -6.42
CA THR A 106 -8.27 2.59 -7.04
C THR A 106 -8.60 2.03 -8.42
N TYR A 107 -7.59 1.73 -9.25
CA TYR A 107 -7.80 1.50 -10.68
C TYR A 107 -7.55 0.06 -11.15
N ARG A 108 -6.83 -0.78 -10.39
CA ARG A 108 -6.49 -2.16 -10.78
C ARG A 108 -7.05 -3.21 -9.83
N VAL A 109 -6.87 -3.01 -8.54
CA VAL A 109 -7.29 -3.98 -7.50
C VAL A 109 -8.80 -4.24 -7.48
N PRO A 110 -9.71 -3.29 -7.75
CA PRO A 110 -11.15 -3.57 -7.70
C PRO A 110 -11.59 -4.69 -8.64
N GLN A 111 -11.11 -4.71 -9.88
CA GLN A 111 -11.45 -5.78 -10.84
C GLN A 111 -10.88 -7.14 -10.41
N LEU A 112 -9.66 -7.17 -9.84
CA LEU A 112 -9.09 -8.38 -9.25
C LEU A 112 -9.94 -8.88 -8.10
N LEU A 113 -10.34 -8.00 -7.18
CA LEU A 113 -11.15 -8.38 -6.02
C LEU A 113 -12.53 -8.90 -6.41
N THR A 114 -13.16 -8.31 -7.43
CA THR A 114 -14.44 -8.77 -7.94
C THR A 114 -14.31 -10.20 -8.45
N ALA A 115 -13.36 -10.47 -9.35
CA ALA A 115 -13.12 -11.80 -9.89
C ALA A 115 -12.71 -12.82 -8.81
N PHE A 116 -11.90 -12.38 -7.84
CA PHE A 116 -11.48 -13.23 -6.73
C PHE A 116 -12.63 -13.58 -5.78
N HIS A 117 -13.43 -12.59 -5.40
CA HIS A 117 -14.56 -12.80 -4.48
C HIS A 117 -15.65 -13.69 -5.07
N GLU A 118 -15.91 -13.57 -6.37
CA GLU A 118 -16.85 -14.47 -7.07
C GLU A 118 -16.41 -15.92 -7.01
N ARG A 119 -15.11 -16.21 -7.12
CA ARG A 119 -14.56 -17.57 -7.09
C ARG A 119 -14.35 -18.10 -5.66
N TYR A 120 -13.98 -17.23 -4.73
CA TYR A 120 -13.56 -17.57 -3.36
C TYR A 120 -14.25 -16.69 -2.30
N PRO A 121 -15.59 -16.73 -2.17
CA PRO A 121 -16.35 -15.80 -1.33
C PRO A 121 -16.09 -15.94 0.18
N LYS A 122 -15.46 -17.04 0.60
CA LYS A 122 -15.13 -17.28 2.03
C LYS A 122 -13.72 -16.84 2.41
N VAL A 123 -12.93 -16.32 1.46
CA VAL A 123 -11.62 -15.72 1.75
C VAL A 123 -11.82 -14.25 2.08
N ARG A 124 -11.36 -13.82 3.23
CA ARG A 124 -11.34 -12.40 3.61
C ARG A 124 -10.08 -11.72 3.10
N VAL A 125 -10.22 -10.66 2.33
CA VAL A 125 -9.09 -9.84 1.88
C VAL A 125 -9.10 -8.52 2.65
N SER A 126 -7.99 -8.21 3.31
CA SER A 126 -7.74 -6.93 3.97
C SER A 126 -6.77 -6.12 3.13
N LEU A 127 -7.21 -4.95 2.67
CA LEU A 127 -6.39 -4.05 1.86
C LEU A 127 -5.75 -2.98 2.74
N LYS A 128 -4.46 -2.76 2.55
CA LYS A 128 -3.72 -1.70 3.23
C LYS A 128 -3.00 -0.83 2.21
N PRO A 129 -3.18 0.49 2.23
CA PRO A 129 -2.38 1.36 1.38
C PRO A 129 -0.90 1.25 1.79
N THR A 130 -0.03 1.14 0.81
CA THR A 130 1.40 1.36 1.02
C THR A 130 1.77 2.77 0.60
N ALA A 131 2.77 3.33 1.25
CA ALA A 131 3.51 4.40 0.62
C ALA A 131 4.01 3.88 -0.72
N VAL A 132 3.75 4.62 -1.79
CA VAL A 132 4.16 4.30 -3.16
C VAL A 132 5.66 4.09 -3.16
N GLY A 133 6.12 2.98 -3.64
CA GLY A 133 7.53 2.77 -3.65
C GLY A 133 7.94 1.41 -4.12
N ARG A 134 9.21 1.31 -4.25
CA ARG A 134 9.93 0.07 -4.52
C ARG A 134 9.67 -0.93 -3.40
N LEU A 135 9.88 -2.21 -3.67
CA LEU A 135 9.86 -3.27 -2.68
C LEU A 135 11.03 -3.11 -1.67
N VAL A 136 11.08 -1.95 -0.99
CA VAL A 136 12.11 -1.57 -0.03
C VAL A 136 11.49 -1.06 1.26
N GLY A 137 12.27 -0.97 2.31
CA GLY A 137 11.83 -0.38 3.58
C GLY A 137 10.68 -1.12 4.24
N SER A 138 9.57 -0.43 4.52
CA SER A 138 8.44 -0.95 5.29
C SER A 138 7.67 -2.05 4.58
N THR A 139 7.51 -1.98 3.24
CA THR A 139 6.77 -2.99 2.46
C THR A 139 7.52 -4.31 2.42
N ARG A 140 8.83 -4.27 2.13
CA ARG A 140 9.70 -5.44 2.19
C ARG A 140 9.63 -6.10 3.56
N ARG A 141 9.85 -5.31 4.63
CA ARG A 141 9.78 -5.81 6.00
C ARG A 141 8.42 -6.41 6.34
N ALA A 142 7.32 -5.82 5.88
CA ALA A 142 5.98 -6.35 6.11
C ALA A 142 5.76 -7.72 5.46
N LEU A 143 6.31 -7.95 4.25
CA LEU A 143 6.29 -9.25 3.57
C LEU A 143 7.19 -10.27 4.29
N GLU A 144 8.42 -9.89 4.67
CA GLU A 144 9.36 -10.76 5.40
C GLU A 144 8.78 -11.21 6.75
N GLU A 145 8.10 -10.31 7.46
CA GLU A 145 7.47 -10.57 8.76
C GLU A 145 6.07 -11.21 8.66
N GLY A 146 5.47 -11.30 7.45
CA GLY A 146 4.14 -11.87 7.22
C GLY A 146 2.99 -11.00 7.69
N ARG A 147 3.22 -9.72 7.91
CA ARG A 147 2.16 -8.73 8.14
C ARG A 147 1.39 -8.39 6.87
N VAL A 148 1.99 -8.65 5.73
CA VAL A 148 1.44 -8.59 4.38
C VAL A 148 1.75 -9.90 3.69
N ASP A 149 0.76 -10.50 3.06
CA ASP A 149 0.91 -11.76 2.32
C ASP A 149 1.30 -11.48 0.86
N VAL A 150 0.73 -10.42 0.27
CA VAL A 150 1.02 -9.95 -1.10
C VAL A 150 1.12 -8.43 -1.11
N ALA A 151 2.14 -7.92 -1.78
CA ALA A 151 2.27 -6.50 -2.07
C ALA A 151 2.27 -6.25 -3.58
N PHE A 152 1.46 -5.31 -4.03
CA PHE A 152 1.60 -4.72 -5.35
C PHE A 152 2.42 -3.43 -5.24
N VAL A 153 3.28 -3.20 -6.22
CA VAL A 153 4.08 -1.98 -6.30
C VAL A 153 4.18 -1.49 -7.75
N LEU A 154 4.39 -0.19 -7.91
CA LEU A 154 4.72 0.42 -9.18
C LEU A 154 6.23 0.72 -9.20
N ASP A 155 7.00 -0.08 -9.93
CA ASP A 155 8.46 0.08 -10.00
C ASP A 155 8.98 -0.17 -11.43
N VAL A 156 10.28 -0.02 -11.61
CA VAL A 156 10.92 -0.34 -12.89
C VAL A 156 10.78 -1.84 -13.15
N PRO A 157 10.38 -2.27 -14.36
CA PRO A 157 10.11 -3.68 -14.67
C PRO A 157 11.25 -4.67 -14.35
N SER A 158 12.49 -4.19 -14.27
CA SER A 158 13.68 -4.99 -13.96
C SER A 158 14.02 -5.10 -12.47
N ALA A 159 13.23 -4.50 -11.59
CA ALA A 159 13.52 -4.47 -10.15
C ALA A 159 13.22 -5.83 -9.49
N GLY A 160 14.21 -6.72 -9.49
CA GLY A 160 14.22 -7.88 -8.60
C GLY A 160 14.44 -7.46 -7.14
N VAL A 161 13.89 -8.19 -6.19
CA VAL A 161 14.11 -7.95 -4.76
C VAL A 161 14.68 -9.20 -4.12
N GLU A 162 15.91 -9.08 -3.64
CA GLU A 162 16.60 -10.18 -2.97
C GLU A 162 15.79 -10.69 -1.76
N GLY A 163 15.53 -11.99 -1.72
CA GLY A 163 14.78 -12.65 -0.64
C GLY A 163 13.25 -12.58 -0.72
N LEU A 164 12.71 -11.99 -1.78
CA LEU A 164 11.27 -12.00 -2.08
C LEU A 164 11.05 -12.42 -3.54
N SER A 165 9.95 -13.10 -3.80
CA SER A 165 9.49 -13.31 -5.18
C SER A 165 8.75 -12.07 -5.65
N ALA A 166 9.09 -11.63 -6.85
CA ALA A 166 8.43 -10.53 -7.51
C ALA A 166 8.17 -10.88 -8.99
N GLU A 167 6.97 -10.60 -9.45
CA GLU A 167 6.53 -10.90 -10.81
C GLU A 167 5.93 -9.64 -11.44
N LEU A 168 6.36 -9.33 -12.66
CA LEU A 168 5.77 -8.27 -13.46
C LEU A 168 4.44 -8.79 -14.03
N LEU A 169 3.34 -8.13 -13.68
CA LEU A 169 2.01 -8.45 -14.19
C LEU A 169 1.67 -7.65 -15.45
N MET A 170 1.99 -6.37 -15.46
CA MET A 170 1.73 -5.49 -16.59
C MET A 170 2.64 -4.27 -16.56
N GLU A 171 2.81 -3.62 -17.70
CA GLU A 171 3.40 -2.29 -17.79
C GLU A 171 2.31 -1.23 -17.78
N GLU A 172 2.54 -0.16 -17.02
CA GLU A 172 1.67 1.01 -16.93
C GLU A 172 2.32 2.16 -17.69
N GLU A 173 1.59 2.76 -18.60
CA GLU A 173 2.00 4.03 -19.20
C GLU A 173 1.84 5.16 -18.17
N VAL A 174 2.65 6.19 -18.30
CA VAL A 174 2.64 7.34 -17.41
C VAL A 174 2.51 8.61 -18.25
N SER A 175 1.49 9.40 -17.96
CA SER A 175 1.19 10.64 -18.65
C SER A 175 1.68 11.85 -17.85
N VAL A 176 2.26 12.82 -18.53
CA VAL A 176 2.43 14.19 -18.02
C VAL A 176 1.19 14.96 -18.40
N VAL A 177 0.45 15.47 -17.42
CA VAL A 177 -0.84 16.12 -17.63
C VAL A 177 -0.87 17.56 -17.11
N ALA A 178 -1.67 18.37 -17.77
CA ALA A 178 -1.83 19.79 -17.54
C ALA A 178 -3.33 20.20 -17.55
N PRO A 179 -3.68 21.44 -17.16
CA PRO A 179 -5.03 21.97 -17.35
C PRO A 179 -5.46 21.92 -18.82
N PRO A 180 -6.77 21.88 -19.13
CA PRO A 180 -7.27 21.73 -20.50
C PRO A 180 -6.83 22.83 -21.47
N ALA A 181 -6.66 24.06 -20.97
CA ALA A 181 -6.26 25.24 -21.76
C ALA A 181 -4.76 25.53 -21.67
N HIS A 182 -3.95 24.57 -21.24
CA HIS A 182 -2.50 24.77 -21.11
C HIS A 182 -1.84 25.00 -22.47
N ALA A 183 -0.92 25.97 -22.56
CA ALA A 183 -0.29 26.35 -23.82
C ALA A 183 0.48 25.19 -24.48
N LEU A 184 1.06 24.30 -23.68
CA LEU A 184 1.78 23.12 -24.17
C LEU A 184 0.88 21.96 -24.59
N ALA A 185 -0.42 21.99 -24.31
CA ALA A 185 -1.33 20.92 -24.69
C ALA A 185 -1.54 20.79 -26.22
N VAL A 186 -1.20 21.83 -26.98
CA VAL A 186 -1.26 21.81 -28.45
C VAL A 186 0.06 21.38 -29.10
N SER A 187 1.11 21.20 -28.31
CA SER A 187 2.43 20.80 -28.79
C SER A 187 2.49 19.28 -28.91
N SER A 188 2.90 18.78 -30.09
CA SER A 188 3.07 17.35 -30.32
C SER A 188 4.30 16.76 -29.59
N LEU A 189 5.22 17.62 -29.16
CA LEU A 189 6.42 17.23 -28.44
C LEU A 189 6.71 18.29 -27.38
N VAL A 190 6.83 17.87 -26.13
CA VAL A 190 7.15 18.72 -24.96
C VAL A 190 8.39 18.20 -24.28
N ALA A 191 9.41 19.04 -24.22
CA ALA A 191 10.66 18.75 -23.53
C ALA A 191 10.60 19.20 -22.06
N PRO A 192 11.42 18.65 -21.16
CA PRO A 192 11.52 19.11 -19.78
C PRO A 192 11.75 20.62 -19.64
N SER A 193 12.57 21.21 -20.53
CA SER A 193 12.85 22.65 -20.56
C SER A 193 11.63 23.54 -20.82
N ASP A 194 10.60 22.99 -21.49
CA ASP A 194 9.38 23.73 -21.82
C ASP A 194 8.49 23.97 -20.59
N LEU A 195 8.68 23.18 -19.52
CA LEU A 195 8.00 23.37 -18.25
C LEU A 195 8.63 24.46 -17.36
N GLY A 196 9.55 25.26 -17.90
CA GLY A 196 10.19 26.34 -17.17
C GLY A 196 9.17 27.35 -16.64
N GLY A 197 9.16 27.54 -15.32
CA GLY A 197 8.23 28.47 -14.67
C GLY A 197 6.89 27.84 -14.25
N GLU A 198 6.63 26.56 -14.57
CA GLU A 198 5.44 25.85 -14.12
C GLU A 198 5.54 25.41 -12.64
N THR A 199 4.39 25.34 -11.98
CA THR A 199 4.25 24.63 -10.72
C THR A 199 4.06 23.14 -11.01
N VAL A 200 4.82 22.29 -10.33
CA VAL A 200 4.73 20.84 -10.47
C VAL A 200 4.07 20.25 -9.24
N LEU A 201 2.98 19.51 -9.44
CA LEU A 201 2.28 18.80 -8.39
C LEU A 201 2.71 17.34 -8.42
N LEU A 202 3.27 16.83 -7.33
CA LEU A 202 3.82 15.48 -7.27
C LEU A 202 3.15 14.63 -6.20
N PRO A 203 2.92 13.33 -6.51
CA PRO A 203 2.46 12.40 -5.49
C PRO A 203 3.58 12.11 -4.52
N GLU A 204 3.29 12.17 -3.24
CA GLU A 204 4.15 11.77 -2.12
C GLU A 204 5.53 12.46 -2.04
N ALA A 205 6.18 12.29 -0.88
CA ALA A 205 7.52 12.83 -0.66
C ALA A 205 8.60 12.06 -1.46
N PRO A 206 9.75 12.68 -1.81
CA PRO A 206 10.84 12.04 -2.53
C PRO A 206 11.33 10.73 -1.89
N GLN A 207 11.23 10.63 -0.56
CA GLN A 207 11.67 9.46 0.22
C GLN A 207 10.73 8.26 0.08
N SER A 208 9.54 8.42 -0.48
CA SER A 208 8.57 7.32 -0.70
C SER A 208 9.05 6.30 -1.73
N GLY A 209 10.00 6.70 -2.60
CA GLY A 209 10.53 5.84 -3.66
C GLY A 209 9.58 5.67 -4.84
N CYS A 210 8.66 6.59 -5.08
CA CYS A 210 7.76 6.57 -6.23
C CYS A 210 8.55 6.56 -7.55
N ALA A 211 8.45 5.48 -8.32
CA ALA A 211 9.28 5.24 -9.50
C ALA A 211 9.06 6.30 -10.60
N TYR A 212 7.80 6.60 -10.94
CA TYR A 212 7.48 7.56 -11.99
C TYR A 212 7.77 9.01 -11.57
N ARG A 213 7.59 9.37 -10.28
CA ARG A 213 8.02 10.66 -9.76
C ARG A 213 9.52 10.82 -9.88
N GLY A 214 10.30 9.86 -9.36
CA GLY A 214 11.76 9.94 -9.38
C GLY A 214 12.32 9.94 -10.79
N TRP A 215 11.64 9.33 -11.74
CA TRP A 215 11.99 9.36 -13.14
C TRP A 215 11.69 10.74 -13.74
N PHE A 216 10.51 11.30 -13.48
CA PHE A 216 10.13 12.63 -13.96
C PHE A 216 11.05 13.73 -13.40
N GLU A 217 11.31 13.72 -12.08
CA GLU A 217 12.24 14.66 -11.44
C GLU A 217 13.65 14.59 -12.05
N ARG A 218 14.11 13.38 -12.39
CA ARG A 218 15.41 13.20 -13.05
C ARG A 218 15.42 13.79 -14.45
N GLN A 219 14.38 13.59 -15.26
CA GLN A 219 14.28 14.20 -16.59
C GLN A 219 14.25 15.74 -16.53
N LEU A 220 13.52 16.30 -15.56
CA LEU A 220 13.54 17.75 -15.34
C LEU A 220 14.96 18.25 -15.04
N ALA A 221 15.68 17.56 -14.16
CA ALA A 221 17.04 17.92 -13.78
C ALA A 221 18.03 17.78 -14.95
N GLU A 222 17.95 16.70 -15.75
CA GLU A 222 18.76 16.45 -16.94
C GLU A 222 18.48 17.49 -18.03
N GLY A 223 17.23 17.94 -18.16
CA GLY A 223 16.83 19.05 -19.03
C GLY A 223 17.22 20.44 -18.50
N GLY A 224 17.88 20.52 -17.34
CA GLY A 224 18.27 21.79 -16.70
C GLY A 224 17.08 22.59 -16.18
N MET A 225 15.91 21.97 -16.03
CA MET A 225 14.69 22.63 -15.60
C MET A 225 14.54 22.62 -14.08
N VAL A 226 14.22 23.75 -13.51
CA VAL A 226 13.84 23.90 -12.11
C VAL A 226 12.39 24.39 -12.07
N PRO A 227 11.48 23.63 -11.45
CA PRO A 227 10.10 24.07 -11.27
C PRO A 227 10.03 25.40 -10.53
N ARG A 228 9.04 26.22 -10.85
CA ARG A 228 8.74 27.42 -10.07
C ARG A 228 8.44 27.07 -8.61
N GLU A 229 7.70 26.00 -8.43
CA GLU A 229 7.30 25.44 -7.14
C GLU A 229 7.01 23.96 -7.30
N THR A 230 7.28 23.17 -6.26
CA THR A 230 6.87 21.76 -6.16
C THR A 230 5.90 21.62 -5.00
N LEU A 231 4.69 21.13 -5.29
CA LEU A 231 3.66 20.83 -4.29
C LEU A 231 3.53 19.32 -4.14
N GLU A 232 3.54 18.85 -2.91
CA GLU A 232 3.47 17.42 -2.58
C GLU A 232 2.10 17.03 -2.02
N PHE A 233 1.54 15.92 -2.52
CA PHE A 233 0.23 15.43 -2.15
C PHE A 233 0.29 13.95 -1.79
N GLN A 234 -0.58 13.54 -0.86
CA GLN A 234 -0.78 12.12 -0.51
C GLN A 234 -1.97 11.49 -1.26
N SER A 235 -2.70 12.27 -2.04
CA SER A 235 -3.86 11.80 -2.79
C SER A 235 -3.78 12.17 -4.26
N ILE A 236 -3.86 11.17 -5.12
CA ILE A 236 -3.91 11.30 -6.57
C ILE A 236 -5.13 12.12 -7.01
N GLU A 237 -6.28 11.90 -6.37
CA GLU A 237 -7.50 12.64 -6.67
C GLU A 237 -7.37 14.14 -6.35
N ALA A 238 -6.68 14.49 -5.26
CA ALA A 238 -6.40 15.89 -4.94
C ALA A 238 -5.51 16.54 -5.99
N ILE A 239 -4.46 15.84 -6.45
CA ILE A 239 -3.59 16.31 -7.54
C ILE A 239 -4.43 16.60 -8.79
N LYS A 240 -5.23 15.64 -9.26
CA LYS A 240 -6.07 15.78 -10.45
C LYS A 240 -6.99 17.02 -10.37
N ARG A 241 -7.62 17.23 -9.21
CA ARG A 241 -8.48 18.41 -8.97
C ARG A 241 -7.69 19.72 -9.01
N CYS A 242 -6.52 19.77 -8.41
CA CYS A 242 -5.67 20.95 -8.41
C CYS A 242 -5.16 21.28 -9.83
N VAL A 243 -4.71 20.27 -10.58
CA VAL A 243 -4.28 20.46 -11.96
C VAL A 243 -5.46 20.92 -12.84
N SER A 244 -6.63 20.30 -12.75
CA SER A 244 -7.84 20.74 -13.48
C SER A 244 -8.22 22.17 -13.16
N ALA A 245 -7.93 22.65 -11.94
CA ALA A 245 -8.17 24.04 -11.52
C ALA A 245 -7.09 25.02 -11.99
N GLY A 246 -6.08 24.58 -12.74
CA GLY A 246 -5.05 25.43 -13.30
C GLY A 246 -3.82 25.69 -12.39
N MET A 247 -3.60 24.87 -11.35
CA MET A 247 -2.49 25.08 -10.41
C MET A 247 -1.12 24.72 -10.98
N GLY A 248 -1.05 23.96 -12.08
CA GLY A 248 0.22 23.52 -12.66
C GLY A 248 0.11 22.19 -13.38
N VAL A 249 1.21 21.48 -13.52
CA VAL A 249 1.33 20.20 -14.22
C VAL A 249 1.65 19.05 -13.26
N THR A 250 1.37 17.81 -13.68
CA THR A 250 1.72 16.63 -12.89
C THR A 250 2.11 15.46 -13.78
N VAL A 251 2.65 14.42 -13.16
CA VAL A 251 2.96 13.13 -13.77
C VAL A 251 2.22 12.03 -13.01
N LEU A 252 1.40 11.24 -13.69
CA LEU A 252 0.59 10.17 -13.10
C LEU A 252 0.50 8.96 -14.06
N PRO A 253 0.31 7.73 -13.55
CA PRO A 253 -0.05 6.61 -14.41
C PRO A 253 -1.30 6.94 -15.22
N THR A 254 -1.27 6.65 -16.52
CA THR A 254 -2.32 7.02 -17.49
C THR A 254 -3.70 6.52 -17.04
N VAL A 255 -3.76 5.32 -16.48
CA VAL A 255 -5.01 4.75 -15.92
C VAL A 255 -5.67 5.66 -14.88
N ALA A 256 -4.89 6.46 -14.16
CA ALA A 256 -5.42 7.35 -13.12
C ALA A 256 -6.06 8.63 -13.70
N VAL A 257 -5.77 8.97 -14.95
CA VAL A 257 -6.22 10.20 -15.61
C VAL A 257 -7.08 9.97 -16.86
N GLU A 258 -7.29 8.72 -17.27
CA GLU A 258 -8.07 8.36 -18.45
C GLU A 258 -9.46 9.02 -18.50
N ALA A 259 -10.16 9.03 -17.38
CA ALA A 259 -11.50 9.61 -17.30
C ALA A 259 -11.47 11.13 -17.49
N GLU A 260 -10.49 11.82 -16.91
CA GLU A 260 -10.30 13.26 -17.04
C GLU A 260 -9.83 13.66 -18.45
N LEU A 261 -8.97 12.85 -19.06
CA LEU A 261 -8.54 13.04 -20.45
C LEU A 261 -9.72 12.87 -21.39
N ALA A 262 -10.51 11.81 -21.23
CA ALA A 262 -11.71 11.56 -22.02
C ALA A 262 -12.78 12.65 -21.85
N ALA A 263 -12.91 13.20 -20.64
CA ALA A 263 -13.84 14.30 -20.32
C ALA A 263 -13.30 15.67 -20.74
N GLY A 264 -12.02 15.79 -21.15
CA GLY A 264 -11.37 17.03 -21.49
C GLY A 264 -11.16 17.98 -20.30
N THR A 265 -11.16 17.45 -19.06
CA THR A 265 -10.89 18.22 -17.84
C THR A 265 -9.41 18.25 -17.47
N LEU A 266 -8.61 17.41 -18.12
CA LEU A 266 -7.15 17.46 -18.18
C LEU A 266 -6.71 17.31 -19.63
N SER A 267 -5.52 17.78 -19.96
CA SER A 267 -4.85 17.54 -21.25
C SER A 267 -3.55 16.81 -21.03
N GLU A 268 -3.29 15.79 -21.84
CA GLU A 268 -2.00 15.12 -21.87
C GLU A 268 -1.00 15.97 -22.65
N LEU A 269 0.22 16.08 -22.14
CA LEU A 269 1.34 16.72 -22.83
C LEU A 269 2.10 15.67 -23.63
N GLY A 270 2.44 15.96 -24.86
CA GLY A 270 3.24 15.09 -25.73
C GLY A 270 4.69 14.96 -25.26
N TRP A 271 4.89 14.27 -24.12
CA TRP A 271 6.21 14.17 -23.48
C TRP A 271 7.23 13.46 -24.35
N GLN A 272 8.42 14.05 -24.50
CA GLN A 272 9.42 13.55 -25.46
C GLN A 272 9.95 12.15 -25.16
N ASP A 273 10.07 11.80 -23.89
CA ASP A 273 10.56 10.50 -23.43
C ASP A 273 9.47 9.83 -22.56
N PRO A 274 8.60 8.99 -23.16
CA PRO A 274 7.50 8.34 -22.44
C PRO A 274 8.00 7.50 -21.26
N ILE A 275 7.29 7.62 -20.16
CA ILE A 275 7.58 6.85 -18.94
C ILE A 275 6.72 5.59 -18.94
N ARG A 276 7.33 4.46 -18.60
CA ARG A 276 6.62 3.23 -18.26
C ARG A 276 7.10 2.70 -16.92
N VAL A 277 6.17 2.21 -16.14
CA VAL A 277 6.45 1.53 -14.88
C VAL A 277 5.75 0.19 -14.86
N GLY A 278 6.32 -0.79 -14.17
CA GLY A 278 5.72 -2.10 -14.03
C GLY A 278 4.82 -2.19 -12.80
N THR A 279 3.64 -2.76 -12.94
CA THR A 279 2.87 -3.28 -11.82
C THR A 279 3.46 -4.63 -11.45
N LEU A 280 4.20 -4.65 -10.34
CA LEU A 280 4.83 -5.86 -9.81
C LEU A 280 3.98 -6.41 -8.66
N MET A 281 3.81 -7.73 -8.63
CA MET A 281 3.24 -8.47 -7.51
C MET A 281 4.35 -9.18 -6.76
N ALA A 282 4.45 -8.97 -5.45
CA ALA A 282 5.51 -9.53 -4.63
C ALA A 282 4.96 -10.28 -3.42
N TRP A 283 5.63 -11.37 -3.06
CA TRP A 283 5.32 -12.21 -1.90
C TRP A 283 6.60 -12.86 -1.34
N ASN A 284 6.51 -13.48 -0.18
CA ASN A 284 7.64 -14.18 0.42
C ASN A 284 7.50 -15.70 0.20
N GLU A 285 8.33 -16.26 -0.69
CA GLU A 285 8.35 -17.71 -0.98
C GLU A 285 8.89 -18.56 0.17
N ALA A 286 9.70 -18.00 1.05
CA ALA A 286 10.24 -18.74 2.20
C ALA A 286 9.18 -19.03 3.26
N ARG A 287 8.02 -18.36 3.18
CA ARG A 287 6.89 -18.61 4.07
C ARG A 287 5.91 -19.61 3.47
N TRP A 288 5.15 -20.28 4.35
CA TRP A 288 4.09 -21.15 3.90
C TRP A 288 3.04 -20.37 3.09
N ALA A 289 2.81 -20.83 1.85
CA ALA A 289 1.79 -20.26 1.00
C ALA A 289 0.43 -20.92 1.30
N SER A 290 -0.48 -20.17 1.94
CA SER A 290 -1.82 -20.65 2.20
C SER A 290 -2.57 -20.98 0.89
N PRO A 291 -3.58 -21.87 0.90
CA PRO A 291 -4.43 -22.10 -0.26
C PRO A 291 -5.04 -20.80 -0.79
N ALA A 292 -5.46 -19.90 0.11
CA ALA A 292 -5.98 -18.59 -0.25
C ALA A 292 -4.94 -17.73 -0.98
N LEU A 293 -3.67 -17.74 -0.52
CA LEU A 293 -2.58 -17.01 -1.18
C LEU A 293 -2.32 -17.57 -2.57
N ARG A 294 -2.22 -18.89 -2.72
CA ARG A 294 -1.97 -19.52 -4.04
C ARG A 294 -3.02 -19.12 -5.07
N VAL A 295 -4.31 -19.26 -4.74
CA VAL A 295 -5.38 -18.90 -5.68
C VAL A 295 -5.51 -17.39 -5.91
N PHE A 296 -5.08 -16.57 -4.96
CA PHE A 296 -5.03 -15.11 -5.14
C PHE A 296 -3.95 -14.71 -6.14
N LEU A 297 -2.74 -15.29 -6.04
CA LEU A 297 -1.65 -15.06 -6.99
C LEU A 297 -2.04 -15.51 -8.41
N GLU A 298 -2.70 -16.67 -8.54
CA GLU A 298 -3.22 -17.15 -9.83
C GLU A 298 -4.27 -16.19 -10.42
N THR A 299 -5.24 -15.79 -9.63
CA THR A 299 -6.29 -14.85 -10.09
C THR A 299 -5.68 -13.48 -10.47
N ALA A 300 -4.68 -13.01 -9.73
CA ALA A 300 -4.01 -11.75 -10.05
C ALA A 300 -3.29 -11.82 -11.40
N ARG A 301 -2.61 -12.94 -11.70
CA ARG A 301 -2.01 -13.18 -13.03
C ARG A 301 -3.06 -13.16 -14.13
N GLU A 302 -4.14 -13.91 -13.95
CA GLU A 302 -5.21 -13.99 -14.96
C GLU A 302 -5.85 -12.63 -15.25
N VAL A 303 -6.16 -11.86 -14.23
CA VAL A 303 -6.92 -10.61 -14.35
C VAL A 303 -6.03 -9.45 -14.79
N LEU A 304 -4.84 -9.32 -14.23
CA LEU A 304 -4.00 -8.14 -14.45
C LEU A 304 -3.03 -8.31 -15.63
N SER A 305 -2.64 -9.55 -16.01
CA SER A 305 -1.82 -9.74 -17.23
C SER A 305 -2.63 -9.74 -18.52
N ALA A 306 -3.96 -9.80 -18.45
CA ALA A 306 -4.85 -9.75 -19.61
C ALA A 306 -5.33 -8.31 -19.94
N SER A 307 -4.98 -7.33 -19.12
CA SER A 307 -5.35 -5.93 -19.24
C SER A 307 -4.20 -5.14 -19.84
#